data_04c3f42d3690413f219fc4b90cc3383f
#
_entry.id   04c3f42d3690413f219fc4b90cc3383f
#
_cell.length_a   1.000
_cell.length_b   1.000
_cell.length_c   1.000
_cell.angle_alpha   90.00
_cell.angle_beta   90.00
_cell.angle_gamma   90.00
#
_symmetry.space_group_name_H-M   'P 1'
#
loop_
_entity.id
_entity.type
_entity.pdbx_description
1 polymer ?
#
loop_
_entity_poly.entity_id
_entity_poly.type
_entity_poly.pdbx_seq_one_letter_code
_entity_poly.pdbx_strand_id
1 'polypeptide(L)'
;MELIVRHTNDFDVTGDGAAAAWATTAWQTLQPTRPDPTAYATRAKMLYSTTGIYILIDCADRTLTCTDLRDHDDLWTEDVVEVFLQPDAALPLYVEYELSPLGKELPLLVSNTDGTFYGWSPWHYEGERLVRKATVVRGGEKAPAASVEGWTAEMFLPWSLFRGLPHIPPAAGTRWRANLYRIDHDGGSATQWAWAGPIRAFHDYAGFGTLVFA
;
A
#
# COMPACT_ATOMS: atom_id res chain seq x y z
N MET A 1 14.52 -3.68 7.87
CA MET A 1 13.57 -4.81 7.69
C MET A 1 13.69 -5.32 6.27
N GLU A 2 13.51 -6.63 6.03
CA GLU A 2 13.59 -7.22 4.69
C GLU A 2 12.41 -8.17 4.47
N LEU A 3 11.83 -8.15 3.27
CA LEU A 3 10.75 -9.05 2.85
C LEU A 3 11.12 -9.72 1.53
N ILE A 4 11.06 -11.05 1.52
CA ILE A 4 11.16 -11.84 0.28
C ILE A 4 9.80 -11.82 -0.42
N VAL A 5 9.77 -11.17 -1.58
CA VAL A 5 8.60 -11.14 -2.45
C VAL A 5 8.71 -12.32 -3.43
N ARG A 6 7.80 -13.29 -3.33
CA ARG A 6 7.83 -14.51 -4.12
C ARG A 6 7.13 -14.33 -5.46
N HIS A 7 7.64 -15.00 -6.47
CA HIS A 7 6.99 -15.04 -7.78
C HIS A 7 5.70 -15.87 -7.73
N THR A 8 4.69 -15.44 -8.49
CA THR A 8 3.42 -16.14 -8.69
C THR A 8 2.95 -16.00 -10.14
N ASN A 9 1.99 -16.81 -10.56
CA ASN A 9 1.22 -16.55 -11.77
C ASN A 9 0.22 -15.42 -11.49
N ASP A 10 -0.24 -14.76 -12.57
CA ASP A 10 -1.29 -13.76 -12.45
C ASP A 10 -2.59 -14.37 -11.92
N PHE A 11 -3.31 -13.60 -11.10
CA PHE A 11 -4.62 -13.93 -10.56
C PHE A 11 -5.52 -12.69 -10.45
N ASP A 12 -6.80 -12.91 -10.21
CA ASP A 12 -7.77 -11.83 -10.08
C ASP A 12 -7.69 -11.16 -8.72
N VAL A 13 -7.83 -9.83 -8.72
CA VAL A 13 -7.93 -8.99 -7.52
C VAL A 13 -9.40 -8.95 -7.11
N THR A 14 -9.73 -9.59 -5.99
CA THR A 14 -11.11 -9.72 -5.49
C THR A 14 -11.38 -8.86 -4.25
N GLY A 15 -10.31 -8.42 -3.58
CA GLY A 15 -10.37 -7.58 -2.38
C GLY A 15 -10.40 -8.36 -1.07
N ASP A 16 -10.71 -9.65 -1.10
CA ASP A 16 -10.86 -10.50 0.09
C ASP A 16 -9.63 -11.39 0.37
N GLY A 17 -8.64 -11.36 -0.54
CA GLY A 17 -7.45 -12.21 -0.42
C GLY A 17 -7.74 -13.70 -0.56
N ALA A 18 -8.82 -14.09 -1.25
CA ALA A 18 -9.22 -15.49 -1.42
C ALA A 18 -8.34 -16.27 -2.39
N ALA A 19 -7.53 -15.61 -3.23
CA ALA A 19 -6.67 -16.27 -4.18
C ALA A 19 -5.69 -17.23 -3.47
N ALA A 20 -5.62 -18.48 -3.95
CA ALA A 20 -4.75 -19.52 -3.36
C ALA A 20 -3.27 -19.11 -3.35
N ALA A 21 -2.85 -18.24 -4.27
CA ALA A 21 -1.50 -17.69 -4.32
C ALA A 21 -1.07 -17.05 -2.98
N TRP A 22 -1.97 -16.41 -2.26
CA TRP A 22 -1.68 -15.77 -0.97
C TRP A 22 -1.27 -16.76 0.13
N ALA A 23 -1.53 -18.05 -0.01
CA ALA A 23 -1.05 -19.07 0.92
C ALA A 23 0.46 -19.31 0.83
N THR A 24 1.12 -18.87 -0.25
CA THR A 24 2.55 -19.09 -0.49
C THR A 24 3.46 -18.08 0.22
N THR A 25 2.90 -17.02 0.79
CA THR A 25 3.63 -15.98 1.51
C THR A 25 3.04 -15.72 2.90
N ALA A 26 3.92 -15.38 3.84
CA ALA A 26 3.53 -15.10 5.23
C ALA A 26 3.04 -13.65 5.39
N TRP A 27 2.16 -13.44 6.36
CA TRP A 27 1.77 -12.12 6.80
C TRP A 27 2.95 -11.35 7.41
N GLN A 28 3.05 -10.09 7.07
CA GLN A 28 3.91 -9.09 7.66
C GLN A 28 3.05 -8.18 8.54
N THR A 29 3.39 -8.03 9.81
CA THR A 29 2.66 -7.14 10.72
C THR A 29 3.17 -5.72 10.55
N LEU A 30 2.26 -4.76 10.39
CA LEU A 30 2.56 -3.36 10.52
C LEU A 30 2.47 -2.96 12.00
N GLN A 31 3.40 -2.12 12.44
CA GLN A 31 3.46 -1.64 13.82
C GLN A 31 2.99 -0.19 13.90
N PRO A 32 2.29 0.20 14.97
CA PRO A 32 2.03 1.62 15.21
C PRO A 32 3.33 2.41 15.24
N THR A 33 3.35 3.56 14.59
CA THR A 33 4.54 4.44 14.53
C THR A 33 4.84 5.10 15.89
N ARG A 34 3.85 5.13 16.76
CA ARG A 34 3.96 5.52 18.17
C ARG A 34 3.33 4.43 19.03
N PRO A 35 3.86 4.17 20.24
CA PRO A 35 3.27 3.19 21.13
C PRO A 35 1.79 3.49 21.39
N ASP A 36 0.91 2.57 21.00
CA ASP A 36 -0.52 2.65 21.23
C ASP A 36 -1.05 1.24 21.54
N PRO A 37 -1.39 0.93 22.81
CA PRO A 37 -1.89 -0.38 23.18
C PRO A 37 -3.30 -0.67 22.66
N THR A 38 -4.00 0.33 22.14
CA THR A 38 -5.34 0.20 21.57
C THR A 38 -5.35 0.11 20.05
N ALA A 39 -4.17 0.26 19.43
CA ALA A 39 -4.03 0.23 17.98
C ALA A 39 -4.52 -1.10 17.39
N TYR A 40 -5.27 -1.02 16.31
CA TYR A 40 -5.84 -2.18 15.63
C TYR A 40 -4.75 -3.00 14.93
N ALA A 41 -5.00 -4.32 14.83
CA ALA A 41 -4.11 -5.20 14.08
C ALA A 41 -4.14 -4.83 12.58
N THR A 42 -2.95 -4.66 12.02
CA THR A 42 -2.77 -4.42 10.59
C THR A 42 -1.64 -5.31 10.07
N ARG A 43 -1.89 -6.00 8.96
CA ARG A 43 -0.92 -6.92 8.36
C ARG A 43 -1.01 -6.92 6.85
N ALA A 44 0.08 -7.29 6.19
CA ALA A 44 0.17 -7.28 4.74
C ALA A 44 0.86 -8.51 4.17
N LYS A 45 0.61 -8.78 2.91
CA LYS A 45 1.30 -9.76 2.08
C LYS A 45 1.70 -9.14 0.76
N MET A 46 2.80 -9.63 0.17
CA MET A 46 3.22 -9.26 -1.17
C MET A 46 3.60 -10.48 -1.99
N LEU A 47 3.27 -10.44 -3.28
CA LEU A 47 3.69 -11.36 -4.33
C LEU A 47 3.99 -10.55 -5.60
N TYR A 48 4.72 -11.12 -6.54
CA TYR A 48 4.89 -10.50 -7.85
C TYR A 48 4.75 -11.53 -8.97
N SER A 49 4.41 -11.05 -10.16
CA SER A 49 4.34 -11.85 -11.38
C SER A 49 5.19 -11.24 -12.48
N THR A 50 5.13 -11.81 -13.66
CA THR A 50 5.77 -11.25 -14.86
C THR A 50 5.14 -9.92 -15.30
N THR A 51 3.95 -9.56 -14.80
CA THR A 51 3.18 -8.39 -15.23
C THR A 51 3.05 -7.30 -14.19
N GLY A 52 3.26 -7.59 -12.88
CA GLY A 52 3.12 -6.60 -11.81
C GLY A 52 3.36 -7.16 -10.41
N ILE A 53 3.11 -6.31 -9.42
CA ILE A 53 3.21 -6.63 -8.00
C ILE A 53 1.83 -6.63 -7.35
N TYR A 54 1.56 -7.65 -6.54
CA TYR A 54 0.34 -7.84 -5.77
C TYR A 54 0.57 -7.47 -4.32
N ILE A 55 -0.33 -6.71 -3.73
CA ILE A 55 -0.31 -6.35 -2.32
C ILE A 55 -1.71 -6.63 -1.74
N LEU A 56 -1.73 -7.29 -0.58
CA LEU A 56 -2.92 -7.52 0.23
C LEU A 56 -2.67 -6.95 1.61
N ILE A 57 -3.54 -6.05 2.07
CA ILE A 57 -3.49 -5.47 3.41
C ILE A 57 -4.78 -5.79 4.13
N ASP A 58 -4.68 -6.33 5.35
CA ASP A 58 -5.80 -6.67 6.21
C ASP A 58 -5.76 -5.80 7.46
N CYS A 59 -6.82 -5.02 7.64
CA CYS A 59 -6.98 -4.03 8.70
C CYS A 59 -8.13 -4.44 9.62
N ALA A 60 -7.86 -4.69 10.91
CA ALA A 60 -8.92 -4.64 11.92
C ALA A 60 -9.35 -3.19 12.12
N ASP A 61 -10.64 -2.95 12.35
CA ASP A 61 -11.21 -1.61 12.40
C ASP A 61 -12.54 -1.64 13.14
N ARG A 62 -13.06 -0.49 13.57
CA ARG A 62 -14.39 -0.37 14.19
C ARG A 62 -15.32 0.56 13.46
N THR A 63 -14.78 1.56 12.79
CA THR A 63 -15.56 2.57 12.08
C THR A 63 -14.82 2.98 10.82
N LEU A 64 -15.46 2.96 9.68
CA LEU A 64 -14.87 3.52 8.48
C LEU A 64 -14.92 5.04 8.53
N THR A 65 -13.84 5.67 9.00
CA THR A 65 -13.74 7.14 9.05
C THR A 65 -13.40 7.68 7.67
N CYS A 66 -14.40 7.63 6.80
CA CYS A 66 -14.34 8.05 5.41
C CYS A 66 -15.53 8.94 5.08
N THR A 67 -15.35 9.82 4.09
CA THR A 67 -16.40 10.65 3.49
C THR A 67 -16.57 10.31 2.00
N ASP A 68 -17.20 11.20 1.24
CA ASP A 68 -17.38 11.03 -0.21
C ASP A 68 -16.19 11.54 -1.04
N LEU A 69 -14.94 11.37 -0.55
CA LEU A 69 -13.76 11.65 -1.35
C LEU A 69 -13.78 10.86 -2.66
N ARG A 70 -13.22 11.45 -3.69
CA ARG A 70 -13.13 10.85 -5.04
C ARG A 70 -11.73 10.30 -5.27
N ASP A 71 -11.56 9.56 -6.35
CA ASP A 71 -10.24 9.22 -6.84
C ASP A 71 -9.43 10.51 -7.08
N HIS A 72 -8.17 10.49 -6.64
CA HIS A 72 -7.19 11.59 -6.71
C HIS A 72 -7.42 12.75 -5.70
N ASP A 73 -8.37 12.64 -4.78
CA ASP A 73 -8.44 13.53 -3.61
C ASP A 73 -7.40 13.11 -2.54
N ASP A 74 -7.16 13.95 -1.54
CA ASP A 74 -6.21 13.73 -0.44
C ASP A 74 -6.70 12.64 0.54
N LEU A 75 -6.59 11.36 0.16
CA LEU A 75 -7.13 10.22 0.92
C LEU A 75 -6.48 10.05 2.30
N TRP A 76 -5.23 10.48 2.46
CA TRP A 76 -4.48 10.44 3.72
C TRP A 76 -5.13 11.24 4.86
N THR A 77 -6.12 12.06 4.57
CA THR A 77 -6.93 12.80 5.57
C THR A 77 -8.02 11.95 6.22
N GLU A 78 -8.21 10.71 5.76
CA GLU A 78 -9.20 9.73 6.21
C GLU A 78 -8.56 8.36 6.40
N ASP A 79 -9.37 7.31 6.66
CA ASP A 79 -8.86 5.95 6.73
C ASP A 79 -8.29 5.51 5.37
N VAL A 80 -7.06 5.06 5.38
CA VAL A 80 -6.33 4.72 4.16
C VAL A 80 -5.22 3.70 4.43
N VAL A 81 -4.89 2.89 3.43
CA VAL A 81 -3.62 2.17 3.35
C VAL A 81 -2.78 2.72 2.21
N GLU A 82 -1.47 2.74 2.42
CA GLU A 82 -0.54 3.32 1.47
C GLU A 82 0.62 2.36 1.19
N VAL A 83 1.06 2.35 -0.07
CA VAL A 83 2.17 1.52 -0.55
C VAL A 83 3.19 2.42 -1.21
N PHE A 84 4.41 2.46 -0.66
CA PHE A 84 5.53 3.23 -1.20
C PHE A 84 6.57 2.28 -1.77
N LEU A 85 6.88 2.41 -3.06
CA LEU A 85 7.80 1.54 -3.80
C LEU A 85 8.87 2.36 -4.50
N GLN A 86 10.13 2.18 -4.10
CA GLN A 86 11.31 2.84 -4.66
C GLN A 86 12.19 1.79 -5.36
N PRO A 87 12.09 1.67 -6.70
CA PRO A 87 12.82 0.66 -7.46
C PRO A 87 14.33 0.83 -7.45
N ASP A 88 14.82 2.07 -7.31
CA ASP A 88 16.25 2.36 -7.23
C ASP A 88 16.53 3.32 -6.05
N ALA A 89 17.27 2.82 -5.07
CA ALA A 89 17.65 3.62 -3.90
C ALA A 89 18.60 4.79 -4.21
N ALA A 90 19.22 4.79 -5.40
CA ALA A 90 20.09 5.89 -5.84
C ALA A 90 19.29 7.10 -6.40
N LEU A 91 18.01 6.90 -6.68
CA LEU A 91 17.13 7.94 -7.21
C LEU A 91 16.15 8.41 -6.12
N PRO A 92 15.94 9.72 -5.95
CA PRO A 92 14.97 10.26 -4.99
C PRO A 92 13.54 10.19 -5.58
N LEU A 93 13.19 9.05 -6.18
CA LEU A 93 11.92 8.82 -6.88
C LEU A 93 11.29 7.52 -6.41
N TYR A 94 10.02 7.56 -6.06
CA TYR A 94 9.23 6.38 -5.72
C TYR A 94 7.76 6.55 -6.14
N VAL A 95 7.09 5.43 -6.31
CA VAL A 95 5.63 5.38 -6.49
C VAL A 95 4.99 5.28 -5.12
N GLU A 96 4.00 6.11 -4.89
CA GLU A 96 3.07 6.07 -3.77
C GLU A 96 1.69 5.72 -4.30
N TYR A 97 1.03 4.81 -3.63
CA TYR A 97 -0.33 4.42 -3.98
C TYR A 97 -1.18 4.32 -2.72
N GLU A 98 -2.21 5.12 -2.66
CA GLU A 98 -3.16 5.14 -1.56
C GLU A 98 -4.47 4.46 -1.96
N LEU A 99 -5.09 3.74 -1.03
CA LEU A 99 -6.38 3.08 -1.24
C LEU A 99 -7.24 3.17 0.03
N SER A 100 -8.40 3.82 -0.09
CA SER A 100 -9.36 3.93 1.01
C SER A 100 -10.22 2.67 1.15
N PRO A 101 -10.86 2.43 2.32
CA PRO A 101 -11.82 1.32 2.49
C PRO A 101 -12.95 1.35 1.47
N LEU A 102 -13.34 2.54 1.01
CA LEU A 102 -14.41 2.73 0.01
C LEU A 102 -13.94 2.46 -1.43
N GLY A 103 -12.66 2.13 -1.62
CA GLY A 103 -12.07 1.79 -2.92
C GLY A 103 -11.66 3.02 -3.75
N LYS A 104 -11.51 4.18 -3.13
CA LYS A 104 -10.94 5.38 -3.76
C LYS A 104 -9.43 5.29 -3.75
N GLU A 105 -8.79 5.84 -4.79
CA GLU A 105 -7.33 5.73 -4.97
C GLU A 105 -6.67 7.09 -5.22
N LEU A 106 -5.41 7.17 -4.77
CA LEU A 106 -4.51 8.26 -5.14
C LEU A 106 -3.16 7.68 -5.56
N PRO A 107 -2.90 7.53 -6.87
CA PRO A 107 -1.59 7.15 -7.38
C PRO A 107 -0.70 8.38 -7.55
N LEU A 108 0.52 8.33 -7.02
CA LEU A 108 1.50 9.40 -7.14
C LEU A 108 2.86 8.86 -7.59
N LEU A 109 3.55 9.62 -8.42
CA LEU A 109 4.99 9.56 -8.58
C LEU A 109 5.59 10.68 -7.73
N VAL A 110 6.41 10.33 -6.75
CA VAL A 110 6.97 11.26 -5.77
C VAL A 110 8.46 11.47 -6.04
N SER A 111 8.87 12.73 -6.15
CA SER A 111 10.26 13.15 -6.06
C SER A 111 10.53 13.71 -4.67
N ASN A 112 11.56 13.19 -3.99
CA ASN A 112 11.86 13.57 -2.61
C ASN A 112 13.35 13.77 -2.42
N THR A 113 13.76 15.01 -2.24
CA THR A 113 15.16 15.36 -1.96
C THR A 113 15.27 15.86 -0.53
N ASP A 114 15.88 15.06 0.34
CA ASP A 114 16.15 15.39 1.75
C ASP A 114 14.91 15.87 2.53
N GLY A 115 13.76 15.24 2.26
CA GLY A 115 12.49 15.58 2.94
C GLY A 115 11.70 16.70 2.28
N THR A 116 12.24 17.33 1.24
CA THR A 116 11.49 18.23 0.37
C THR A 116 10.92 17.40 -0.79
N PHE A 117 9.62 17.18 -0.79
CA PHE A 117 9.00 16.28 -1.76
C PHE A 117 7.80 16.93 -2.46
N TYR A 118 7.52 16.41 -3.62
CA TYR A 118 6.35 16.73 -4.43
C TYR A 118 5.88 15.47 -5.14
N GLY A 119 4.58 15.21 -5.06
CA GLY A 119 3.93 14.12 -5.76
C GLY A 119 3.02 14.64 -6.88
N TRP A 120 2.96 13.93 -7.98
CA TRP A 120 2.02 14.19 -9.07
C TRP A 120 1.50 12.90 -9.68
N SER A 121 0.32 12.96 -10.30
CA SER A 121 -0.27 11.79 -10.96
C SER A 121 0.68 11.22 -12.01
N PRO A 122 0.83 9.89 -12.09
CA PRO A 122 1.63 9.26 -13.12
C PRO A 122 1.15 9.64 -14.52
N TRP A 123 2.11 9.80 -15.44
CA TRP A 123 1.81 10.14 -16.83
C TRP A 123 0.93 9.05 -17.48
N HIS A 124 -0.17 9.46 -18.10
CA HIS A 124 -1.12 8.54 -18.73
C HIS A 124 -1.56 7.41 -17.77
N TYR A 125 -2.06 7.77 -16.58
CA TYR A 125 -2.68 6.81 -15.67
C TYR A 125 -4.01 6.32 -16.24
N GLU A 126 -3.93 5.42 -17.23
CA GLU A 126 -5.06 4.88 -18.00
C GLU A 126 -4.69 3.52 -18.61
N GLY A 127 -5.68 2.74 -19.02
CA GLY A 127 -5.51 1.48 -19.72
C GLY A 127 -4.65 0.48 -18.94
N GLU A 128 -3.58 0.01 -19.55
CA GLU A 128 -2.66 -0.98 -18.96
C GLU A 128 -1.86 -0.48 -17.75
N ARG A 129 -1.90 0.83 -17.45
CA ARG A 129 -1.21 1.44 -16.32
C ARG A 129 -2.08 1.58 -15.08
N LEU A 130 -3.38 1.36 -15.21
CA LEU A 130 -4.29 1.41 -14.07
C LEU A 130 -3.99 0.30 -13.08
N VAL A 131 -4.00 0.64 -11.81
CA VAL A 131 -3.98 -0.35 -10.72
C VAL A 131 -5.31 -1.10 -10.71
N ARG A 132 -5.26 -2.42 -10.67
CA ARG A 132 -6.44 -3.22 -10.36
C ARG A 132 -6.57 -3.27 -8.84
N LYS A 133 -7.71 -2.85 -8.32
CA LYS A 133 -7.95 -2.71 -6.89
C LYS A 133 -9.32 -3.23 -6.50
N ALA A 134 -9.41 -3.77 -5.31
CA ALA A 134 -10.67 -4.10 -4.67
C ALA A 134 -10.52 -3.99 -3.15
N THR A 135 -11.61 -3.60 -2.47
CA THR A 135 -11.70 -3.57 -1.02
C THR A 135 -12.94 -4.29 -0.56
N VAL A 136 -12.82 -5.05 0.52
CA VAL A 136 -13.93 -5.77 1.16
C VAL A 136 -14.01 -5.38 2.61
N VAL A 137 -15.21 -5.01 3.06
CA VAL A 137 -15.52 -4.68 4.46
C VAL A 137 -16.09 -5.91 5.15
N ARG A 138 -15.71 -6.12 6.40
CA ARG A 138 -16.19 -7.21 7.26
C ARG A 138 -17.01 -6.66 8.42
N GLY A 139 -18.09 -7.35 8.77
CA GLY A 139 -18.91 -7.03 9.94
C GLY A 139 -19.76 -5.77 9.83
N GLY A 140 -19.91 -5.19 8.61
CA GLY A 140 -20.67 -3.97 8.40
C GLY A 140 -20.86 -3.65 6.92
N GLU A 141 -21.39 -2.48 6.64
CA GLU A 141 -21.57 -1.96 5.28
C GLU A 141 -20.31 -1.25 4.77
N LYS A 142 -20.07 -1.31 3.47
CA LYS A 142 -19.05 -0.51 2.80
C LYS A 142 -19.59 0.89 2.52
N ALA A 143 -19.69 1.70 3.58
CA ALA A 143 -20.28 3.04 3.53
C ALA A 143 -19.55 3.98 4.52
N PRO A 144 -19.58 5.32 4.27
CA PRO A 144 -19.03 6.30 5.21
C PRO A 144 -19.58 6.13 6.62
N ALA A 145 -18.71 6.25 7.61
CA ALA A 145 -19.02 6.16 9.05
C ALA A 145 -19.69 4.82 9.49
N ALA A 146 -19.61 3.78 8.67
CA ALA A 146 -20.16 2.48 9.02
C ALA A 146 -19.35 1.81 10.15
N SER A 147 -20.09 1.20 11.11
CA SER A 147 -19.45 0.30 12.09
C SER A 147 -19.10 -1.02 11.43
N VAL A 148 -17.87 -1.52 11.68
CA VAL A 148 -17.27 -2.67 11.01
C VAL A 148 -16.45 -3.52 12.00
N GLU A 149 -15.96 -4.67 11.54
CA GLU A 149 -14.93 -5.47 12.23
C GLU A 149 -13.55 -5.32 11.55
N GLY A 150 -13.52 -4.69 10.39
CA GLY A 150 -12.32 -4.45 9.62
C GLY A 150 -12.57 -4.45 8.11
N TRP A 151 -11.49 -4.32 7.38
CA TRP A 151 -11.51 -4.32 5.92
C TRP A 151 -10.21 -4.84 5.33
N THR A 152 -10.27 -5.25 4.07
CA THR A 152 -9.10 -5.68 3.31
C THR A 152 -8.97 -4.82 2.07
N ALA A 153 -7.73 -4.52 1.70
CA ALA A 153 -7.35 -3.89 0.45
C ALA A 153 -6.49 -4.88 -0.34
N GLU A 154 -6.91 -5.22 -1.54
CA GLU A 154 -6.13 -6.02 -2.48
C GLU A 154 -5.87 -5.20 -3.73
N MET A 155 -4.62 -5.13 -4.15
CA MET A 155 -4.21 -4.31 -5.28
C MET A 155 -3.13 -5.00 -6.10
N PHE A 156 -3.16 -4.73 -7.41
CA PHE A 156 -2.16 -5.14 -8.36
C PHE A 156 -1.63 -3.92 -9.11
N LEU A 157 -0.37 -3.59 -8.91
CA LEU A 157 0.31 -2.51 -9.59
C LEU A 157 1.07 -3.09 -10.79
N PRO A 158 0.63 -2.80 -12.03
CA PRO A 158 1.28 -3.33 -13.24
C PRO A 158 2.65 -2.70 -13.47
N TRP A 159 3.60 -3.45 -14.04
CA TRP A 159 4.92 -2.90 -14.36
C TRP A 159 4.87 -1.71 -15.31
N SER A 160 3.84 -1.61 -16.13
CA SER A 160 3.60 -0.45 -17.02
C SER A 160 3.40 0.86 -16.25
N LEU A 161 2.91 0.82 -15.01
CA LEU A 161 2.81 2.00 -14.12
C LEU A 161 4.19 2.57 -13.79
N PHE A 162 5.20 1.71 -13.66
CA PHE A 162 6.58 2.08 -13.30
C PHE A 162 7.46 2.40 -14.50
N ARG A 163 6.90 2.49 -15.71
CA ARG A 163 7.66 2.73 -16.94
C ARG A 163 8.47 4.03 -16.84
N GLY A 164 9.76 3.95 -17.13
CA GLY A 164 10.72 5.05 -17.02
C GLY A 164 11.55 5.01 -15.74
N LEU A 165 11.19 4.17 -14.77
CA LEU A 165 12.04 3.88 -13.62
C LEU A 165 12.95 2.69 -13.93
N PRO A 166 14.16 2.61 -13.34
CA PRO A 166 15.08 1.49 -13.55
C PRO A 166 14.57 0.20 -12.84
N HIS A 167 15.15 -0.94 -13.24
CA HIS A 167 14.86 -2.25 -12.64
C HIS A 167 13.39 -2.70 -12.75
N ILE A 168 12.74 -2.38 -13.89
CA ILE A 168 11.36 -2.73 -14.20
C ILE A 168 11.29 -3.56 -15.49
N PRO A 169 10.70 -4.76 -15.48
CA PRO A 169 10.30 -5.55 -14.30
C PRO A 169 11.52 -5.98 -13.46
N PRO A 170 11.33 -6.23 -12.16
CA PRO A 170 12.41 -6.77 -11.34
C PRO A 170 12.76 -8.20 -11.76
N ALA A 171 14.07 -8.51 -11.80
CA ALA A 171 14.55 -9.87 -11.92
C ALA A 171 14.71 -10.51 -10.54
N ALA A 172 14.87 -11.84 -10.48
CA ALA A 172 15.22 -12.53 -9.25
C ALA A 172 16.53 -11.95 -8.66
N GLY A 173 16.53 -11.66 -7.37
CA GLY A 173 17.63 -10.97 -6.66
C GLY A 173 17.57 -9.45 -6.71
N THR A 174 16.68 -8.85 -7.51
CA THR A 174 16.47 -7.39 -7.50
C THR A 174 16.02 -6.94 -6.10
N ARG A 175 16.50 -5.79 -5.69
CA ARG A 175 16.20 -5.19 -4.39
C ARG A 175 15.59 -3.81 -4.59
N TRP A 176 14.40 -3.60 -4.02
CA TRP A 176 13.75 -2.29 -3.95
C TRP A 176 13.69 -1.80 -2.51
N ARG A 177 13.58 -0.51 -2.33
CA ARG A 177 13.16 0.06 -1.05
C ARG A 177 11.65 0.22 -1.06
N ALA A 178 11.02 -0.01 0.09
CA ALA A 178 9.57 0.09 0.21
C ALA A 178 9.11 0.33 1.63
N ASN A 179 7.91 0.86 1.77
CA ASN A 179 7.17 0.78 3.01
C ASN A 179 5.67 0.58 2.73
N LEU A 180 4.98 0.08 3.73
CA LEU A 180 3.53 -0.05 3.76
C LEU A 180 3.04 0.71 4.98
N TYR A 181 1.98 1.46 4.81
CA TYR A 181 1.42 2.31 5.86
C TYR A 181 -0.09 2.11 5.99
N ARG A 182 -0.61 2.49 7.12
CA ARG A 182 -2.03 2.71 7.38
C ARG A 182 -2.19 3.98 8.18
N ILE A 183 -3.24 4.73 7.88
CA ILE A 183 -3.79 5.78 8.74
C ILE A 183 -5.21 5.38 9.10
N ASP A 184 -5.57 5.57 10.37
CA ASP A 184 -6.89 5.31 10.92
C ASP A 184 -7.28 6.49 11.81
N HIS A 185 -8.47 7.01 11.58
CA HIS A 185 -8.94 8.23 12.23
C HIS A 185 -10.00 7.96 13.29
N ASP A 186 -10.14 6.74 13.77
CA ASP A 186 -11.05 6.43 14.87
C ASP A 186 -10.75 7.25 16.13
N GLY A 187 -11.81 7.71 16.78
CA GLY A 187 -11.68 8.49 18.02
C GLY A 187 -11.19 9.93 17.82
N GLY A 188 -11.14 10.46 16.60
CA GLY A 188 -10.84 11.86 16.30
C GLY A 188 -9.34 12.21 16.31
N SER A 189 -8.46 11.22 16.37
CA SER A 189 -7.01 11.39 16.22
C SER A 189 -6.45 10.28 15.32
N ALA A 190 -5.55 10.64 14.41
CA ALA A 190 -4.93 9.68 13.51
C ALA A 190 -3.96 8.77 14.26
N THR A 191 -4.18 7.46 14.20
CA THR A 191 -3.18 6.44 14.49
C THR A 191 -2.54 6.00 13.17
N GLN A 192 -1.23 5.83 13.17
CA GLN A 192 -0.44 5.52 11.99
C GLN A 192 0.37 4.24 12.20
N TRP A 193 0.43 3.39 11.18
CA TRP A 193 1.23 2.16 11.17
C TRP A 193 2.24 2.19 10.04
N ALA A 194 3.35 1.51 10.26
CA ALA A 194 4.36 1.24 9.25
C ALA A 194 4.81 -0.22 9.29
N TRP A 195 5.13 -0.79 8.12
CA TRP A 195 5.77 -2.09 8.02
C TRP A 195 7.23 -2.02 8.47
N ALA A 196 7.99 -1.07 7.97
CA ALA A 196 9.38 -0.86 8.34
C ALA A 196 9.54 0.43 9.15
N GLY A 197 10.38 0.39 10.17
CA GLY A 197 10.65 1.53 11.03
C GLY A 197 11.94 1.36 11.84
N PRO A 198 12.29 2.35 12.66
CA PRO A 198 11.52 3.55 12.96
C PRO A 198 11.49 4.56 11.80
N ILE A 199 10.40 5.32 11.67
CA ILE A 199 10.23 6.40 10.69
C ILE A 199 9.97 7.72 11.39
N ARG A 200 10.37 8.83 10.77
CA ARG A 200 10.07 10.20 11.23
C ARG A 200 8.76 10.71 10.64
N ALA A 201 8.51 10.36 9.39
CA ALA A 201 7.31 10.63 8.61
C ALA A 201 7.21 9.57 7.52
N PHE A 202 6.06 9.43 6.86
CA PHE A 202 5.87 8.45 5.78
C PHE A 202 6.84 8.67 4.62
N HIS A 203 7.15 9.91 4.29
CA HIS A 203 8.12 10.28 3.26
C HIS A 203 9.60 10.21 3.69
N ASP A 204 9.91 9.71 4.89
CA ASP A 204 11.29 9.42 5.31
C ASP A 204 11.79 8.12 4.68
N TYR A 205 12.09 8.17 3.38
CA TYR A 205 12.50 7.00 2.60
C TYR A 205 13.82 6.37 3.09
N ALA A 206 14.60 7.06 3.92
CA ALA A 206 15.75 6.47 4.59
C ALA A 206 15.33 5.35 5.56
N GLY A 207 14.12 5.44 6.12
CA GLY A 207 13.51 4.43 6.99
C GLY A 207 12.84 3.27 6.25
N PHE A 208 12.74 3.29 4.92
CA PHE A 208 12.10 2.21 4.16
C PHE A 208 12.81 0.87 4.36
N GLY A 209 12.03 -0.21 4.38
CA GLY A 209 12.51 -1.57 4.33
C GLY A 209 13.02 -1.95 2.94
N THR A 210 13.39 -3.22 2.78
CA THR A 210 13.89 -3.77 1.52
C THR A 210 12.99 -4.90 1.06
N LEU A 211 12.51 -4.84 -0.18
CA LEU A 211 11.92 -5.98 -0.88
C LEU A 211 13.01 -6.70 -1.66
N VAL A 212 13.02 -8.02 -1.59
CA VAL A 212 13.91 -8.90 -2.37
C VAL A 212 13.03 -9.78 -3.24
N PHE A 213 13.12 -9.63 -4.54
CA PHE A 213 12.36 -10.43 -5.50
C PHE A 213 13.02 -11.80 -5.70
N ALA A 214 12.25 -12.90 -5.51
CA ALA A 214 12.77 -14.28 -5.53
C ALA A 214 11.88 -15.22 -6.36
#